data_e6abfe241fd4b9b7e7772cbd288b8efa
#
_entry.id   e6abfe241fd4b9b7e7772cbd288b8efa
#
_cell.length_a   1.000
_cell.length_b   1.000
_cell.length_c   1.000
_cell.angle_alpha   90.00
_cell.angle_beta   90.00
_cell.angle_gamma   90.00
#
_symmetry.space_group_name_H-M   'P 1'
#
loop_
_entity.id
_entity.type
_entity.pdbx_description
1 polymer ?
#
loop_
_entity_poly.entity_id
_entity_poly.type
_entity_poly.pdbx_seq_one_letter_code
_entity_poly.pdbx_strand_id
1 'polypeptide(L)'
;MANPKIPQEFWSSYIVEKLRRTNPHIMLCFDESKYIKGGSVVYIPQAGTQPSVVKNRGFGAATAVQRGDTAVMYGLDVFTTDPTAITNAEANEISYEKTDSVLGDHTGTLAETIGDELTYSWVKGVKPAVGGGTTVEFLPSGRQIPTAGTATAVNAEDGQTGTRKAFTYKEVQLMQAKFNKDNVARDNRYAMVESYMYQQFIDSLSANQMAAFQATADLVNGVVGKFAGFTFLERSSVLALTTAGVFRLPGEALEATDNLASIFWQKDSVTKALGDTKLFQDMDNPLYYGDIHSGLVKMGGRCRRQDWKGVGLVVQAS
;
A
#
# COMPACT_ATOMS: atom_id res chain seq x y z
N MET A 1 -23.38 31.08 -22.88
CA MET A 1 -22.21 30.54 -23.61
C MET A 1 -21.99 29.14 -23.08
N ALA A 2 -22.03 28.12 -23.92
CA ALA A 2 -21.77 26.76 -23.46
C ALA A 2 -20.33 26.67 -22.94
N ASN A 3 -20.15 26.26 -21.69
CA ASN A 3 -18.83 25.99 -21.12
C ASN A 3 -18.14 24.96 -22.02
N PRO A 4 -16.88 25.19 -22.46
CA PRO A 4 -16.21 24.22 -23.29
C PRO A 4 -16.09 22.90 -22.52
N LYS A 5 -16.69 21.84 -23.05
CA LYS A 5 -16.55 20.48 -22.50
C LYS A 5 -15.06 20.14 -22.46
N ILE A 6 -14.51 20.02 -21.27
CA ILE A 6 -13.13 19.55 -21.11
C ILE A 6 -13.09 18.08 -21.52
N PRO A 7 -12.17 17.67 -22.42
CA PRO A 7 -12.10 16.30 -22.89
C PRO A 7 -11.93 15.32 -21.71
N GLN A 8 -12.68 14.24 -21.70
CA GLN A 8 -12.63 13.20 -20.68
C GLN A 8 -11.21 12.65 -20.44
N GLU A 9 -10.40 12.59 -21.49
CA GLU A 9 -9.00 12.17 -21.43
C GLU A 9 -8.11 13.10 -20.57
N PHE A 10 -8.35 14.40 -20.64
CA PHE A 10 -7.61 15.38 -19.83
C PHE A 10 -7.87 15.18 -18.34
N TRP A 11 -9.12 14.98 -17.95
CA TRP A 11 -9.50 14.72 -16.57
C TRP A 11 -8.98 13.40 -16.04
N SER A 12 -9.00 12.36 -16.86
CA SER A 12 -8.43 11.05 -16.51
C SER A 12 -6.93 11.17 -16.24
N SER A 13 -6.21 11.93 -17.05
CA SER A 13 -4.77 12.18 -16.85
C SER A 13 -4.49 12.98 -15.58
N TYR A 14 -5.33 13.96 -15.27
CA TYR A 14 -5.22 14.77 -14.06
C TYR A 14 -5.46 13.94 -12.79
N ILE A 15 -6.49 13.10 -12.77
CA ILE A 15 -6.79 12.19 -11.67
C ILE A 15 -5.59 11.26 -11.39
N VAL A 16 -5.03 10.63 -12.41
CA VAL A 16 -3.88 9.74 -12.28
C VAL A 16 -2.66 10.46 -11.73
N GLU A 17 -2.38 11.66 -12.23
CA GLU A 17 -1.25 12.48 -11.74
C GLU A 17 -1.42 12.82 -10.26
N LYS A 18 -2.60 13.21 -9.82
CA LYS A 18 -2.87 13.59 -8.43
C LYS A 18 -2.76 12.38 -7.48
N LEU A 19 -3.25 11.21 -7.88
CA LEU A 19 -3.04 9.96 -7.15
C LEU A 19 -1.55 9.69 -6.91
N ARG A 20 -0.70 9.87 -7.90
CA ARG A 20 0.74 9.67 -7.81
C ARG A 20 1.41 10.63 -6.82
N ARG A 21 1.00 11.89 -6.78
CA ARG A 21 1.55 12.92 -5.89
C ARG A 21 1.15 12.72 -4.43
N THR A 22 -0.07 12.30 -4.18
CA THR A 22 -0.62 12.17 -2.82
C THR A 22 -0.11 10.93 -2.09
N ASN A 23 0.20 9.85 -2.81
CA ASN A 23 0.63 8.57 -2.26
C ASN A 23 1.96 8.12 -2.90
N PRO A 24 3.12 8.62 -2.45
CA PRO A 24 4.42 8.32 -3.05
C PRO A 24 4.74 6.81 -3.05
N HIS A 25 4.23 6.03 -2.10
CA HIS A 25 4.41 4.58 -2.04
C HIS A 25 3.85 3.84 -3.26
N ILE A 26 2.83 4.39 -3.94
CA ILE A 26 2.29 3.85 -5.19
C ILE A 26 3.36 3.79 -6.30
N MET A 27 4.33 4.72 -6.29
CA MET A 27 5.43 4.73 -7.25
C MET A 27 6.59 3.80 -6.84
N LEU A 28 6.61 3.36 -5.59
CA LEU A 28 7.67 2.55 -4.98
C LEU A 28 7.34 1.05 -4.95
N CYS A 29 6.53 0.61 -5.88
CA CYS A 29 6.16 -0.79 -6.13
C CYS A 29 6.33 -1.15 -7.60
N PHE A 30 6.23 -2.42 -7.92
CA PHE A 30 6.31 -2.89 -9.30
C PHE A 30 4.97 -2.66 -10.02
N ASP A 31 5.02 -2.14 -11.24
CA ASP A 31 3.82 -1.84 -12.04
C ASP A 31 3.49 -3.02 -12.97
N GLU A 32 2.33 -3.64 -12.75
CA GLU A 32 1.80 -4.75 -13.53
C GLU A 32 0.59 -4.37 -14.41
N SER A 33 0.29 -3.08 -14.56
CA SER A 33 -0.87 -2.60 -15.33
C SER A 33 -0.94 -3.18 -16.74
N LYS A 34 0.20 -3.40 -17.39
CA LYS A 34 0.28 -3.99 -18.72
C LYS A 34 -0.11 -5.48 -18.82
N TYR A 35 -0.21 -6.16 -17.67
CA TYR A 35 -0.52 -7.60 -17.64
C TYR A 35 -1.98 -7.90 -17.29
N ILE A 36 -2.82 -6.88 -17.21
CA ILE A 36 -4.25 -7.04 -16.92
C ILE A 36 -4.91 -7.84 -18.03
N LYS A 37 -5.52 -8.98 -17.69
CA LYS A 37 -6.27 -9.83 -18.60
C LYS A 37 -7.77 -9.72 -18.32
N GLY A 38 -8.57 -9.56 -19.39
CA GLY A 38 -10.02 -9.46 -19.26
C GLY A 38 -10.51 -8.24 -18.45
N GLY A 39 -9.66 -7.22 -18.26
CA GLY A 39 -10.00 -5.97 -17.59
C GLY A 39 -10.09 -6.03 -16.07
N SER A 40 -9.82 -7.18 -15.42
CA SER A 40 -10.03 -7.30 -13.95
C SER A 40 -9.08 -8.22 -13.19
N VAL A 41 -8.24 -9.01 -13.84
CA VAL A 41 -7.38 -9.98 -13.13
C VAL A 41 -5.95 -9.95 -13.66
N VAL A 42 -4.99 -10.03 -12.75
CA VAL A 42 -3.56 -10.17 -13.06
C VAL A 42 -3.06 -11.53 -12.55
N TYR A 43 -2.32 -12.26 -13.40
CA TYR A 43 -1.69 -13.53 -13.06
C TYR A 43 -0.19 -13.36 -13.00
N ILE A 44 0.41 -13.73 -11.87
CA ILE A 44 1.86 -13.69 -11.63
C ILE A 44 2.40 -15.12 -11.61
N PRO A 45 3.16 -15.56 -12.63
CA PRO A 45 3.75 -16.89 -12.60
C PRO A 45 4.78 -17.01 -11.48
N GLN A 46 4.74 -18.13 -10.77
CA GLN A 46 5.67 -18.47 -9.70
C GLN A 46 6.51 -19.66 -10.15
N ALA A 47 7.83 -19.48 -10.17
CA ALA A 47 8.75 -20.58 -10.44
C ALA A 47 8.69 -21.61 -9.32
N GLY A 48 8.60 -22.87 -9.68
CA GLY A 48 8.62 -23.98 -8.75
C GLY A 48 10.00 -24.22 -8.11
N THR A 49 10.19 -25.42 -7.59
CA THR A 49 11.42 -25.80 -6.87
C THR A 49 12.65 -25.68 -7.76
N GLN A 50 13.72 -25.10 -7.23
CA GLN A 50 15.01 -25.03 -7.90
C GLN A 50 15.64 -26.42 -8.03
N PRO A 51 16.37 -26.71 -9.12
CA PRO A 51 17.07 -27.96 -9.26
C PRO A 51 18.17 -28.11 -8.21
N SER A 52 18.37 -29.33 -7.71
CA SER A 52 19.47 -29.65 -6.79
C SER A 52 20.80 -29.76 -7.54
N VAL A 53 21.87 -29.27 -6.93
CA VAL A 53 23.24 -29.43 -7.43
C VAL A 53 23.92 -30.54 -6.64
N VAL A 54 24.46 -31.53 -7.36
CA VAL A 54 25.27 -32.60 -6.77
C VAL A 54 26.71 -32.42 -7.20
N LYS A 55 27.61 -32.22 -6.24
CA LYS A 55 29.05 -32.13 -6.48
C LYS A 55 29.64 -33.54 -6.74
N ASN A 56 30.48 -33.65 -7.76
CA ASN A 56 31.17 -34.91 -8.11
C ASN A 56 30.22 -36.10 -8.31
N ARG A 57 29.16 -35.88 -9.08
CA ARG A 57 28.20 -36.95 -9.41
C ARG A 57 28.96 -38.13 -10.04
N GLY A 58 28.76 -39.34 -9.48
CA GLY A 58 29.27 -40.55 -10.05
C GLY A 58 28.68 -40.88 -11.43
N PHE A 59 29.30 -41.85 -12.11
CA PHE A 59 28.81 -42.33 -13.41
C PHE A 59 27.38 -42.90 -13.29
N GLY A 60 26.48 -42.44 -14.11
CA GLY A 60 25.09 -42.90 -14.13
C GLY A 60 24.11 -41.81 -14.54
N ALA A 61 22.91 -42.20 -14.94
CA ALA A 61 21.84 -41.27 -15.30
C ALA A 61 21.32 -40.52 -14.06
N ALA A 62 21.17 -39.20 -14.19
CA ALA A 62 20.51 -38.39 -13.15
C ALA A 62 18.98 -38.55 -13.26
N THR A 63 18.32 -38.60 -12.13
CA THR A 63 16.84 -38.57 -12.09
C THR A 63 16.30 -37.22 -12.58
N ALA A 64 15.54 -37.26 -13.67
CA ALA A 64 14.83 -36.06 -14.14
C ALA A 64 13.60 -35.79 -13.26
N VAL A 65 13.50 -34.57 -12.75
CA VAL A 65 12.35 -34.10 -11.98
C VAL A 65 11.65 -32.99 -12.74
N GLN A 66 10.35 -33.14 -12.95
CA GLN A 66 9.55 -32.09 -13.56
C GLN A 66 9.34 -30.94 -12.56
N ARG A 67 9.62 -29.69 -12.98
CA ARG A 67 9.35 -28.51 -12.17
C ARG A 67 7.85 -28.20 -12.22
N GLY A 68 7.20 -28.12 -11.07
CA GLY A 68 5.82 -27.67 -10.93
C GLY A 68 5.78 -26.16 -10.74
N ASP A 69 5.39 -25.41 -11.77
CA ASP A 69 5.21 -23.97 -11.66
C ASP A 69 3.75 -23.67 -11.25
N THR A 70 3.58 -22.62 -10.44
CA THR A 70 2.27 -22.16 -9.97
C THR A 70 2.03 -20.72 -10.42
N ALA A 71 0.85 -20.20 -10.16
CA ALA A 71 0.54 -18.80 -10.40
C ALA A 71 -0.15 -18.19 -9.17
N VAL A 72 0.21 -16.96 -8.90
CA VAL A 72 -0.47 -16.12 -7.93
C VAL A 72 -1.36 -15.16 -8.72
N MET A 73 -2.57 -14.93 -8.25
CA MET A 73 -3.50 -14.02 -8.91
C MET A 73 -4.05 -12.97 -7.94
N TYR A 74 -4.46 -11.84 -8.48
CA TYR A 74 -5.25 -10.84 -7.77
C TYR A 74 -6.21 -10.14 -8.73
N GLY A 75 -7.35 -9.69 -8.19
CA GLY A 75 -8.32 -8.87 -8.90
C GLY A 75 -8.03 -7.40 -8.78
N LEU A 76 -8.65 -6.61 -9.65
CA LEU A 76 -8.72 -5.17 -9.51
C LEU A 76 -10.06 -4.82 -8.88
N ASP A 77 -10.01 -4.05 -7.80
CA ASP A 77 -11.18 -3.48 -7.16
C ASP A 77 -11.60 -2.20 -7.89
N VAL A 78 -12.88 -1.90 -7.85
CA VAL A 78 -13.47 -0.73 -8.51
C VAL A 78 -13.78 0.30 -7.43
N PHE A 79 -13.13 1.45 -7.51
CA PHE A 79 -13.34 2.58 -6.63
C PHE A 79 -14.19 3.62 -7.35
N THR A 80 -15.30 4.02 -6.78
CA THR A 80 -16.19 5.04 -7.32
C THR A 80 -16.49 6.08 -6.26
N THR A 81 -16.56 7.35 -6.66
CA THR A 81 -17.06 8.40 -5.78
C THR A 81 -18.56 8.56 -5.95
N ASP A 82 -19.25 8.94 -4.88
CA ASP A 82 -20.65 9.31 -4.95
C ASP A 82 -20.83 10.53 -5.87
N PRO A 83 -21.87 10.53 -6.72
CA PRO A 83 -22.13 11.65 -7.63
C PRO A 83 -22.40 12.95 -6.84
N THR A 84 -21.70 14.01 -7.20
CA THR A 84 -21.91 15.36 -6.63
C THR A 84 -22.53 16.26 -7.68
N ALA A 85 -23.66 16.87 -7.35
CA ALA A 85 -24.36 17.82 -8.20
C ALA A 85 -23.93 19.25 -7.88
N ILE A 86 -23.72 20.06 -8.91
CA ILE A 86 -23.47 21.50 -8.83
C ILE A 86 -24.63 22.19 -9.56
N THR A 87 -25.47 22.92 -8.83
CA THR A 87 -26.61 23.61 -9.45
C THR A 87 -26.16 24.84 -10.22
N ASN A 88 -26.87 25.16 -11.30
CA ASN A 88 -26.57 26.36 -12.11
C ASN A 88 -26.76 27.66 -11.32
N ALA A 89 -27.63 27.68 -10.30
CA ALA A 89 -27.80 28.81 -9.42
C ALA A 89 -26.52 29.05 -8.59
N GLU A 90 -25.98 28.00 -7.98
CA GLU A 90 -24.74 28.08 -7.19
C GLU A 90 -23.50 28.43 -8.05
N ALA A 91 -23.43 27.92 -9.27
CA ALA A 91 -22.33 28.23 -10.19
C ALA A 91 -22.26 29.72 -10.57
N ASN A 92 -23.40 30.41 -10.54
CA ASN A 92 -23.49 31.85 -10.87
C ASN A 92 -23.32 32.77 -9.65
N GLU A 93 -23.59 32.29 -8.45
CA GLU A 93 -23.56 33.11 -7.22
C GLU A 93 -22.22 33.07 -6.48
N ILE A 94 -21.37 32.09 -6.74
CA ILE A 94 -20.12 31.86 -6.00
C ILE A 94 -18.94 32.45 -6.76
N SER A 95 -18.09 33.18 -6.05
CA SER A 95 -16.91 33.88 -6.60
C SER A 95 -15.67 33.00 -6.87
N TYR A 96 -15.78 31.67 -6.69
CA TYR A 96 -14.69 30.73 -6.96
C TYR A 96 -15.16 29.57 -7.85
N GLU A 97 -14.24 28.93 -8.51
CA GLU A 97 -14.51 27.75 -9.36
C GLU A 97 -14.92 26.53 -8.52
N LYS A 98 -16.20 26.42 -8.20
CA LYS A 98 -16.76 25.31 -7.42
C LYS A 98 -16.51 23.97 -8.08
N THR A 99 -16.53 23.91 -9.40
CA THR A 99 -16.27 22.71 -10.19
C THR A 99 -14.87 22.16 -9.93
N ASP A 100 -13.86 23.03 -9.93
CA ASP A 100 -12.47 22.62 -9.65
C ASP A 100 -12.31 22.13 -8.21
N SER A 101 -12.98 22.78 -7.25
CA SER A 101 -12.99 22.34 -5.85
C SER A 101 -13.61 20.96 -5.69
N VAL A 102 -14.78 20.72 -6.28
CA VAL A 102 -15.50 19.44 -6.23
C VAL A 102 -14.67 18.33 -6.88
N LEU A 103 -14.09 18.59 -8.05
CA LEU A 103 -13.21 17.62 -8.72
C LEU A 103 -11.94 17.37 -7.92
N GLY A 104 -11.41 18.40 -7.27
CA GLY A 104 -10.29 18.28 -6.32
C GLY A 104 -10.62 17.35 -5.16
N ASP A 105 -11.81 17.46 -4.58
CA ASP A 105 -12.29 16.62 -3.49
C ASP A 105 -12.49 15.17 -3.94
N HIS A 106 -13.11 14.94 -5.10
CA HIS A 106 -13.25 13.59 -5.67
C HIS A 106 -11.87 12.93 -5.89
N THR A 107 -10.91 13.67 -6.46
CA THR A 107 -9.57 13.13 -6.71
C THR A 107 -8.81 12.88 -5.43
N GLY A 108 -8.93 13.77 -4.43
CA GLY A 108 -8.30 13.64 -3.13
C GLY A 108 -8.77 12.40 -2.37
N THR A 109 -10.09 12.23 -2.28
CA THR A 109 -10.72 11.08 -1.60
C THR A 109 -10.37 9.75 -2.29
N LEU A 110 -10.42 9.71 -3.63
CA LEU A 110 -9.98 8.53 -4.39
C LEU A 110 -8.51 8.22 -4.14
N ALA A 111 -7.65 9.24 -4.15
CA ALA A 111 -6.22 9.08 -3.92
C ALA A 111 -5.93 8.47 -2.55
N GLU A 112 -6.59 8.96 -1.52
CA GLU A 112 -6.43 8.50 -0.14
C GLU A 112 -6.90 7.04 -0.01
N THR A 113 -8.14 6.75 -0.41
CA THR A 113 -8.74 5.42 -0.32
C THR A 113 -7.93 4.37 -1.10
N ILE A 114 -7.48 4.71 -2.32
CA ILE A 114 -6.67 3.78 -3.15
C ILE A 114 -5.30 3.54 -2.50
N GLY A 115 -4.69 4.56 -1.90
CA GLY A 115 -3.43 4.39 -1.19
C GLY A 115 -3.56 3.46 0.01
N ASP A 116 -4.65 3.57 0.75
CA ASP A 116 -4.97 2.72 1.90
C ASP A 116 -5.21 1.27 1.49
N GLU A 117 -6.06 1.07 0.52
CA GLU A 117 -6.37 -0.27 -0.01
C GLU A 117 -5.15 -0.94 -0.66
N LEU A 118 -4.29 -0.20 -1.33
CA LEU A 118 -3.06 -0.74 -1.89
C LEU A 118 -2.14 -1.25 -0.78
N THR A 119 -1.96 -0.48 0.28
CA THR A 119 -1.15 -0.87 1.45
C THR A 119 -1.71 -2.13 2.11
N TYR A 120 -3.02 -2.20 2.28
CA TYR A 120 -3.72 -3.36 2.81
C TYR A 120 -3.58 -4.59 1.89
N SER A 121 -3.68 -4.40 0.58
CA SER A 121 -3.56 -5.47 -0.41
C SER A 121 -2.15 -6.12 -0.44
N TRP A 122 -1.10 -5.39 -0.01
CA TRP A 122 0.25 -5.94 0.10
C TRP A 122 0.41 -6.93 1.26
N VAL A 123 -0.47 -6.90 2.25
CA VAL A 123 -0.49 -7.84 3.38
C VAL A 123 -1.61 -8.89 3.27
N LYS A 124 -2.53 -8.70 2.31
CA LYS A 124 -3.64 -9.60 1.99
C LYS A 124 -3.36 -10.36 0.69
N GLY A 125 -3.55 -11.64 0.70
CA GLY A 125 -3.44 -12.49 -0.49
C GLY A 125 -4.71 -13.28 -0.72
N VAL A 126 -4.93 -13.66 -1.98
CA VAL A 126 -6.02 -14.55 -2.35
C VAL A 126 -5.44 -15.81 -2.97
N LYS A 127 -5.84 -16.97 -2.51
CA LYS A 127 -5.48 -18.26 -3.08
C LYS A 127 -6.69 -18.98 -3.64
N PRO A 128 -6.55 -19.72 -4.75
CA PRO A 128 -7.56 -20.69 -5.14
C PRO A 128 -7.74 -21.74 -4.04
N ALA A 129 -8.97 -22.01 -3.65
CA ALA A 129 -9.27 -23.07 -2.67
C ALA A 129 -9.32 -24.44 -3.35
N VAL A 130 -8.89 -25.47 -2.63
CA VAL A 130 -9.08 -26.86 -3.06
C VAL A 130 -10.59 -27.17 -3.03
N GLY A 131 -11.16 -27.51 -4.16
CA GLY A 131 -12.60 -27.72 -4.29
C GLY A 131 -13.38 -26.57 -4.91
N GLY A 132 -12.68 -25.50 -5.34
CA GLY A 132 -13.26 -24.31 -5.97
C GLY A 132 -13.48 -23.15 -4.96
N GLY A 133 -13.52 -21.93 -5.49
CA GLY A 133 -13.60 -20.72 -4.69
C GLY A 133 -12.22 -20.11 -4.40
N THR A 134 -12.20 -19.13 -3.51
CA THR A 134 -10.97 -18.43 -3.09
C THR A 134 -10.88 -18.34 -1.57
N THR A 135 -9.69 -18.52 -1.02
CA THR A 135 -9.38 -18.26 0.39
C THR A 135 -8.53 -17.01 0.50
N VAL A 136 -8.88 -16.17 1.48
CA VAL A 136 -8.07 -15.00 1.84
C VAL A 136 -6.96 -15.47 2.78
N GLU A 137 -5.73 -15.07 2.47
CA GLU A 137 -4.56 -15.26 3.31
C GLU A 137 -4.00 -13.91 3.72
N PHE A 138 -3.49 -13.83 4.91
CA PHE A 138 -2.79 -12.65 5.39
C PHE A 138 -1.30 -12.94 5.60
N LEU A 139 -0.50 -11.88 5.68
CA LEU A 139 0.92 -11.97 5.97
C LEU A 139 1.14 -12.82 7.23
N PRO A 140 1.88 -13.95 7.13
CA PRO A 140 2.05 -14.87 8.25
C PRO A 140 2.78 -14.20 9.43
N SER A 141 2.47 -14.64 10.66
CA SER A 141 3.11 -14.14 11.90
C SER A 141 4.64 -14.25 11.86
N GLY A 142 5.16 -15.25 11.17
CA GLY A 142 6.59 -15.37 10.91
C GLY A 142 7.19 -14.18 10.15
N ARG A 143 6.41 -13.31 9.52
CA ARG A 143 6.83 -12.07 8.84
C ARG A 143 6.56 -10.82 9.67
N GLN A 144 6.02 -10.97 10.86
CA GLN A 144 5.74 -9.90 11.79
C GLN A 144 6.83 -9.88 12.87
N ILE A 145 7.31 -8.70 13.21
CA ILE A 145 8.27 -8.48 14.30
C ILE A 145 7.55 -7.65 15.36
N PRO A 146 7.33 -8.21 16.56
CA PRO A 146 6.75 -7.42 17.64
C PRO A 146 7.76 -6.39 18.14
N THR A 147 7.30 -5.21 18.54
CA THR A 147 8.14 -4.20 19.17
C THR A 147 8.62 -4.69 20.54
N ALA A 148 9.83 -4.29 20.95
CA ALA A 148 10.47 -4.72 22.18
C ALA A 148 11.02 -3.55 23.02
N GLY A 149 10.72 -2.32 22.65
CA GLY A 149 11.15 -1.13 23.40
C GLY A 149 10.45 -0.97 24.76
N THR A 150 10.66 0.16 25.40
CA THR A 150 10.01 0.50 26.66
C THR A 150 8.49 0.64 26.46
N ALA A 151 7.71 0.16 27.44
CA ALA A 151 6.27 0.34 27.41
C ALA A 151 5.91 1.83 27.47
N THR A 152 5.18 2.31 26.49
CA THR A 152 4.78 3.71 26.30
C THR A 152 3.26 3.76 26.20
N ALA A 153 2.64 4.80 26.75
CA ALA A 153 1.21 5.02 26.61
C ALA A 153 0.84 5.18 25.13
N VAL A 154 -0.28 4.59 24.75
CA VAL A 154 -0.84 4.78 23.41
C VAL A 154 -1.47 6.17 23.28
N ASN A 155 -1.67 6.63 22.05
CA ASN A 155 -2.39 7.87 21.82
C ASN A 155 -3.91 7.65 22.04
N ALA A 156 -4.46 8.37 23.01
CA ALA A 156 -5.90 8.28 23.32
C ALA A 156 -6.79 8.87 22.23
N GLU A 157 -6.28 9.75 21.36
CA GLU A 157 -7.04 10.34 20.26
C GLU A 157 -7.45 9.30 19.22
N ASP A 158 -6.68 8.23 19.07
CA ASP A 158 -6.97 7.13 18.14
C ASP A 158 -7.92 6.07 18.72
N GLY A 159 -8.45 6.28 19.93
CA GLY A 159 -9.36 5.35 20.60
C GLY A 159 -8.67 4.17 21.29
N GLN A 160 -7.35 4.05 21.21
CA GLN A 160 -6.57 3.01 21.88
C GLN A 160 -6.45 3.30 23.39
N THR A 161 -6.23 2.26 24.17
CA THR A 161 -6.03 2.37 25.63
C THR A 161 -4.84 1.52 26.11
N GLY A 162 -4.28 1.90 27.27
CA GLY A 162 -3.19 1.17 27.91
C GLY A 162 -1.80 1.58 27.40
N THR A 163 -0.89 0.63 27.40
CA THR A 163 0.50 0.83 26.95
C THR A 163 0.87 -0.18 25.88
N ARG A 164 1.79 0.21 25.00
CA ARG A 164 2.42 -0.66 24.01
C ARG A 164 3.93 -0.51 24.10
N LYS A 165 4.64 -1.54 23.71
CA LYS A 165 6.10 -1.47 23.58
C LYS A 165 6.48 -0.55 22.44
N ALA A 166 7.40 0.39 22.71
CA ALA A 166 7.83 1.37 21.72
C ALA A 166 8.57 0.72 20.55
N PHE A 167 8.40 1.27 19.38
CA PHE A 167 9.15 0.92 18.18
C PHE A 167 10.57 1.52 18.28
N THR A 168 11.60 0.70 18.05
CA THR A 168 13.00 1.10 18.16
C THR A 168 13.80 0.73 16.90
N TYR A 169 15.01 1.26 16.79
CA TYR A 169 15.91 0.94 15.68
C TYR A 169 16.29 -0.56 15.63
N LYS A 170 16.14 -1.29 16.72
CA LYS A 170 16.47 -2.73 16.80
C LYS A 170 15.54 -3.58 15.93
N GLU A 171 14.24 -3.28 15.93
CA GLU A 171 13.27 -3.98 15.09
C GLU A 171 13.55 -3.75 13.60
N VAL A 172 14.04 -2.55 13.23
CA VAL A 172 14.46 -2.27 11.86
C VAL A 172 15.68 -3.10 11.47
N GLN A 173 16.66 -3.23 12.37
CA GLN A 173 17.84 -4.10 12.14
C GLN A 173 17.44 -5.57 12.05
N LEU A 174 16.49 -6.03 12.86
CA LEU A 174 15.96 -7.40 12.77
C LEU A 174 15.25 -7.63 11.43
N MET A 175 14.46 -6.64 10.96
CA MET A 175 13.82 -6.72 9.65
C MET A 175 14.84 -6.77 8.52
N GLN A 176 15.92 -5.96 8.60
CA GLN A 176 17.03 -6.02 7.65
C GLN A 176 17.68 -7.40 7.63
N ALA A 177 17.99 -7.95 8.80
CA ALA A 177 18.59 -9.28 8.93
C ALA A 177 17.70 -10.37 8.32
N LYS A 178 16.37 -10.26 8.52
CA LYS A 178 15.39 -11.18 7.96
C LYS A 178 15.34 -11.10 6.43
N PHE A 179 15.31 -9.90 5.86
CA PHE A 179 15.34 -9.71 4.40
C PHE A 179 16.65 -10.24 3.81
N ASN A 180 17.79 -10.02 4.49
CA ASN A 180 19.09 -10.54 4.06
C ASN A 180 19.15 -12.07 4.11
N LYS A 181 18.61 -12.70 5.18
CA LYS A 181 18.50 -14.17 5.30
C LYS A 181 17.63 -14.79 4.20
N ASP A 182 16.61 -14.07 3.77
CA ASP A 182 15.72 -14.47 2.68
C ASP A 182 16.28 -14.20 1.28
N ASN A 183 17.50 -13.67 1.17
CA ASN A 183 18.14 -13.25 -0.07
C ASN A 183 17.30 -12.24 -0.89
N VAL A 184 16.55 -11.38 -0.20
CA VAL A 184 15.85 -10.26 -0.85
C VAL A 184 16.88 -9.23 -1.29
N ALA A 185 16.71 -8.65 -2.48
CA ALA A 185 17.59 -7.61 -3.01
C ALA A 185 17.78 -6.47 -2.00
N ARG A 186 18.98 -5.91 -1.91
CA ARG A 186 19.33 -4.88 -0.92
C ARG A 186 18.93 -3.48 -1.37
N ASP A 187 18.74 -3.30 -2.65
CA ASP A 187 18.31 -2.07 -3.28
C ASP A 187 16.79 -1.90 -3.20
N ASN A 188 16.33 -0.67 -3.25
CA ASN A 188 14.92 -0.29 -3.30
C ASN A 188 14.07 -0.91 -2.17
N ARG A 189 14.61 -0.90 -0.95
CA ARG A 189 13.87 -1.29 0.26
C ARG A 189 13.23 -0.06 0.89
N TYR A 190 11.97 -0.16 1.23
CA TYR A 190 11.18 0.93 1.80
C TYR A 190 10.55 0.50 3.11
N ALA A 191 10.29 1.48 3.95
CA ALA A 191 9.54 1.35 5.19
C ALA A 191 8.50 2.47 5.25
N MET A 192 7.24 2.14 5.43
CA MET A 192 6.19 3.11 5.72
C MET A 192 5.78 2.96 7.17
N VAL A 193 5.98 4.03 7.92
CA VAL A 193 5.86 4.05 9.37
C VAL A 193 4.74 5.02 9.73
N GLU A 194 3.91 4.62 10.66
CA GLU A 194 2.87 5.48 11.25
C GLU A 194 3.53 6.58 12.08
N SER A 195 2.93 7.77 12.17
CA SER A 195 3.56 8.97 12.74
C SER A 195 4.00 8.80 14.20
N TYR A 196 3.22 8.15 15.06
CA TYR A 196 3.60 7.91 16.46
C TYR A 196 4.71 6.87 16.58
N MET A 197 4.65 5.80 15.78
CA MET A 197 5.74 4.84 15.70
C MET A 197 7.01 5.47 15.15
N TYR A 198 6.89 6.41 14.21
CA TYR A 198 8.03 7.16 13.69
C TYR A 198 8.69 8.01 14.79
N GLN A 199 7.91 8.71 15.61
CA GLN A 199 8.44 9.46 16.74
C GLN A 199 9.17 8.54 17.72
N GLN A 200 8.58 7.39 18.09
CA GLN A 200 9.22 6.40 18.96
C GLN A 200 10.55 5.88 18.37
N PHE A 201 10.60 5.68 17.06
CA PHE A 201 11.83 5.30 16.37
C PHE A 201 12.91 6.38 16.50
N ILE A 202 12.57 7.65 16.23
CA ILE A 202 13.49 8.79 16.36
C ILE A 202 14.02 8.90 17.79
N ASP A 203 13.16 8.79 18.79
CA ASP A 203 13.54 8.84 20.21
C ASP A 203 14.49 7.71 20.63
N SER A 204 14.46 6.59 19.91
CA SER A 204 15.35 5.45 20.14
C SER A 204 16.77 5.63 19.59
N LEU A 205 16.96 6.59 18.66
CA LEU A 205 18.24 6.82 18.00
C LEU A 205 19.20 7.63 18.90
N SER A 206 20.49 7.31 18.86
CA SER A 206 21.51 8.19 19.43
C SER A 206 21.67 9.45 18.56
N ALA A 207 22.23 10.54 19.12
CA ALA A 207 22.42 11.80 18.42
C ALA A 207 23.16 11.64 17.07
N ASN A 208 24.20 10.80 17.03
CA ASN A 208 24.95 10.53 15.80
C ASN A 208 24.13 9.76 14.74
N GLN A 209 23.32 8.79 15.20
CA GLN A 209 22.43 8.03 14.31
C GLN A 209 21.31 8.91 13.76
N MET A 210 20.75 9.78 14.59
CA MET A 210 19.73 10.75 14.18
C MET A 210 20.26 11.71 13.14
N ALA A 211 21.46 12.29 13.35
CA ALA A 211 22.09 13.16 12.37
C ALA A 211 22.35 12.45 11.03
N ALA A 212 22.84 11.21 11.06
CA ALA A 212 23.05 10.41 9.85
C ALA A 212 21.73 10.05 9.16
N PHE A 213 20.65 9.79 9.88
CA PHE A 213 19.33 9.51 9.35
C PHE A 213 18.74 10.75 8.66
N GLN A 214 18.75 11.90 9.33
CA GLN A 214 18.23 13.16 8.78
C GLN A 214 19.03 13.68 7.60
N ALA A 215 20.33 13.43 7.53
CA ALA A 215 21.16 13.80 6.39
C ALA A 215 20.73 13.12 5.06
N THR A 216 19.94 12.08 5.13
CA THR A 216 19.42 11.34 3.97
C THR A 216 17.96 11.65 3.66
N ALA A 217 17.34 12.61 4.34
CA ALA A 217 15.95 13.01 4.14
C ALA A 217 15.76 13.71 2.78
N ASP A 218 14.66 13.39 2.14
CA ASP A 218 14.17 14.06 0.92
C ASP A 218 12.67 14.31 1.09
N LEU A 219 12.34 15.39 1.76
CA LEU A 219 10.97 15.75 2.13
C LEU A 219 10.09 16.04 0.92
N VAL A 220 10.68 16.42 -0.22
CA VAL A 220 9.93 16.68 -1.46
C VAL A 220 9.30 15.37 -1.98
N ASN A 221 10.03 14.26 -1.84
CA ASN A 221 9.56 12.93 -2.24
C ASN A 221 8.93 12.14 -1.08
N GLY A 222 8.67 12.78 0.07
CA GLY A 222 8.07 12.14 1.24
C GLY A 222 9.01 11.19 1.99
N VAL A 223 10.33 11.26 1.72
CA VAL A 223 11.34 10.44 2.40
C VAL A 223 11.84 11.19 3.63
N VAL A 224 11.59 10.65 4.80
CA VAL A 224 12.02 11.25 6.07
C VAL A 224 13.45 10.86 6.46
N GLY A 225 14.03 9.84 5.84
CA GLY A 225 15.41 9.42 6.05
C GLY A 225 15.69 8.00 5.57
N LYS A 226 16.94 7.54 5.76
CA LYS A 226 17.35 6.16 5.47
C LYS A 226 18.04 5.54 6.66
N PHE A 227 17.61 4.34 7.04
CA PHE A 227 18.20 3.58 8.12
C PHE A 227 18.24 2.08 7.80
N ALA A 228 19.32 1.40 8.15
CA ALA A 228 19.51 -0.05 7.95
C ALA A 228 19.15 -0.53 6.53
N GLY A 229 19.44 0.29 5.50
CA GLY A 229 19.15 -0.02 4.10
C GLY A 229 17.69 0.15 3.68
N PHE A 230 16.82 0.66 4.55
CA PHE A 230 15.45 1.04 4.22
C PHE A 230 15.33 2.56 4.04
N THR A 231 14.55 2.97 3.05
CA THR A 231 14.12 4.35 2.87
C THR A 231 12.78 4.53 3.60
N PHE A 232 12.74 5.46 4.55
CA PHE A 232 11.59 5.68 5.41
C PHE A 232 10.62 6.70 4.81
N LEU A 233 9.35 6.33 4.83
CA LEU A 233 8.21 7.17 4.51
C LEU A 233 7.36 7.28 5.78
N GLU A 234 6.86 8.46 6.07
CA GLU A 234 5.93 8.69 7.17
C GLU A 234 4.51 8.86 6.62
N ARG A 235 3.55 8.31 7.32
CA ARG A 235 2.13 8.47 7.01
C ARG A 235 1.30 8.49 8.29
N SER A 236 0.24 9.30 8.32
CA SER A 236 -0.64 9.44 9.49
C SER A 236 -1.32 8.13 9.89
N SER A 237 -1.61 7.26 8.92
CA SER A 237 -2.21 5.95 9.15
C SER A 237 -1.59 4.93 8.20
N VAL A 238 -1.19 3.76 8.72
CA VAL A 238 -0.60 2.69 7.92
C VAL A 238 -1.46 1.42 8.06
N LEU A 239 -1.19 0.57 9.00
CA LEU A 239 -1.93 -0.66 9.26
C LEU A 239 -2.11 -0.83 10.77
N ALA A 240 -3.13 -1.55 11.15
CA ALA A 240 -3.28 -2.01 12.53
C ALA A 240 -3.69 -3.50 12.56
N LEU A 241 -3.40 -4.15 13.66
CA LEU A 241 -3.80 -5.52 13.92
C LEU A 241 -4.62 -5.58 15.21
N THR A 242 -5.71 -6.31 15.14
CA THR A 242 -6.44 -6.70 16.35
C THR A 242 -5.62 -7.68 17.17
N THR A 243 -5.97 -7.89 18.43
CA THR A 243 -5.37 -8.94 19.28
C THR A 243 -5.55 -10.35 18.71
N ALA A 244 -6.56 -10.56 17.88
CA ALA A 244 -6.79 -11.80 17.14
C ALA A 244 -5.92 -11.94 15.87
N GLY A 245 -5.09 -10.95 15.54
CA GLY A 245 -4.24 -10.96 14.35
C GLY A 245 -4.97 -10.62 13.05
N VAL A 246 -6.16 -10.01 13.13
CA VAL A 246 -6.90 -9.52 11.97
C VAL A 246 -6.37 -8.14 11.60
N PHE A 247 -6.10 -7.91 10.32
CA PHE A 247 -5.64 -6.62 9.81
C PHE A 247 -6.80 -5.65 9.67
N ARG A 248 -6.56 -4.40 10.05
CA ARG A 248 -7.44 -3.27 9.79
C ARG A 248 -6.92 -2.44 8.63
N LEU A 249 -7.84 -1.88 7.90
CA LEU A 249 -7.54 -0.95 6.83
C LEU A 249 -6.92 0.35 7.40
N PRO A 250 -5.94 0.96 6.72
CA PRO A 250 -5.50 2.29 7.12
C PRO A 250 -6.66 3.29 7.13
N GLY A 251 -6.72 4.14 8.16
CA GLY A 251 -7.82 5.09 8.33
C GLY A 251 -9.10 4.52 8.95
N GLU A 252 -9.21 3.20 9.16
CA GLU A 252 -10.30 2.60 9.92
C GLU A 252 -10.18 2.95 11.42
N ALA A 253 -11.31 3.21 12.07
CA ALA A 253 -11.32 3.52 13.50
C ALA A 253 -10.71 2.37 14.31
N LEU A 254 -9.78 2.70 15.19
CA LEU A 254 -9.09 1.73 16.04
C LEU A 254 -9.93 1.37 17.27
N GLU A 255 -9.84 0.13 17.68
CA GLU A 255 -10.37 -0.33 18.96
C GLU A 255 -9.31 -0.20 20.08
N ALA A 256 -9.77 -0.19 21.32
CA ALA A 256 -8.93 -0.01 22.50
C ALA A 256 -7.71 -0.96 22.57
N THR A 257 -7.84 -2.17 22.03
CA THR A 257 -6.82 -3.22 22.09
C THR A 257 -6.01 -3.40 20.80
N ASP A 258 -6.28 -2.61 19.77
CA ASP A 258 -5.58 -2.73 18.49
C ASP A 258 -4.12 -2.30 18.61
N ASN A 259 -3.28 -2.88 17.77
CA ASN A 259 -1.86 -2.62 17.72
C ASN A 259 -1.49 -2.00 16.38
N LEU A 260 -0.83 -0.86 16.39
CA LEU A 260 -0.32 -0.22 15.18
C LEU A 260 0.78 -1.07 14.54
N ALA A 261 0.87 -1.00 13.22
CA ALA A 261 1.86 -1.74 12.46
C ALA A 261 2.45 -0.90 11.33
N SER A 262 3.77 -0.96 11.21
CA SER A 262 4.53 -0.35 10.12
C SER A 262 4.94 -1.40 9.10
N ILE A 263 4.82 -1.09 7.81
CA ILE A 263 5.11 -2.01 6.72
C ILE A 263 6.49 -1.76 6.12
N PHE A 264 7.20 -2.86 5.87
CA PHE A 264 8.51 -2.89 5.21
C PHE A 264 8.42 -3.73 3.94
N TRP A 265 8.91 -3.20 2.83
CA TRP A 265 8.87 -3.93 1.56
C TRP A 265 10.09 -3.64 0.68
N GLN A 266 10.31 -4.52 -0.27
CA GLN A 266 11.23 -4.31 -1.38
C GLN A 266 10.38 -4.09 -2.66
N LYS A 267 10.77 -3.14 -3.49
CA LYS A 267 10.02 -2.65 -4.65
C LYS A 267 9.45 -3.76 -5.54
N ASP A 268 10.28 -4.75 -5.89
CA ASP A 268 9.89 -5.83 -6.80
C ASP A 268 9.09 -6.95 -6.13
N SER A 269 8.92 -6.87 -4.80
CA SER A 269 8.17 -7.85 -4.01
C SER A 269 6.69 -7.50 -3.86
N VAL A 270 6.31 -6.26 -4.14
CA VAL A 270 4.93 -5.79 -4.09
C VAL A 270 4.54 -5.19 -5.43
N THR A 271 3.27 -5.30 -5.78
CA THR A 271 2.76 -4.80 -7.06
C THR A 271 1.60 -3.86 -6.91
N LYS A 272 1.41 -3.09 -7.98
CA LYS A 272 0.16 -2.42 -8.29
C LYS A 272 -0.23 -2.74 -9.73
N ALA A 273 -1.51 -2.70 -10.01
CA ALA A 273 -2.05 -2.66 -11.37
C ALA A 273 -3.14 -1.60 -11.43
N LEU A 274 -2.97 -0.63 -12.30
CA LEU A 274 -3.94 0.40 -12.58
C LEU A 274 -4.70 0.00 -13.85
N GLY A 275 -6.01 -0.15 -13.71
CA GLY A 275 -6.93 -0.42 -14.83
C GLY A 275 -7.54 0.86 -15.38
N ASP A 276 -8.80 0.78 -15.78
CA ASP A 276 -9.52 1.92 -16.36
C ASP A 276 -9.72 3.03 -15.32
N THR A 277 -9.46 4.27 -15.72
CA THR A 277 -9.82 5.47 -14.98
C THR A 277 -10.83 6.24 -15.82
N LYS A 278 -11.98 6.57 -15.24
CA LYS A 278 -13.07 7.29 -15.93
C LYS A 278 -13.61 8.39 -15.04
N LEU A 279 -13.90 9.52 -15.66
CA LEU A 279 -14.70 10.58 -15.08
C LEU A 279 -16.06 10.59 -15.78
N PHE A 280 -17.12 10.55 -15.01
CA PHE A 280 -18.49 10.68 -15.51
C PHE A 280 -18.95 12.10 -15.27
N GLN A 281 -19.53 12.71 -16.31
CA GLN A 281 -20.08 14.04 -16.29
C GLN A 281 -21.45 14.01 -17.00
N ASP A 282 -22.46 14.51 -16.31
CA ASP A 282 -23.78 14.75 -16.87
C ASP A 282 -24.09 16.24 -16.74
N MET A 283 -24.03 16.93 -17.87
CA MET A 283 -24.13 18.38 -17.95
C MET A 283 -25.56 18.80 -18.19
N ASP A 284 -26.01 19.90 -17.55
CA ASP A 284 -27.36 20.46 -17.71
C ASP A 284 -28.46 19.44 -17.38
N ASN A 285 -28.28 18.60 -16.35
CA ASN A 285 -29.28 17.60 -15.98
C ASN A 285 -30.54 18.26 -15.44
N PRO A 286 -31.73 18.04 -16.09
CA PRO A 286 -32.97 18.72 -15.71
C PRO A 286 -33.55 18.25 -14.37
N LEU A 287 -33.13 17.11 -13.84
CA LEU A 287 -33.59 16.60 -12.56
C LEU A 287 -32.88 17.30 -11.39
N TYR A 288 -31.67 17.77 -11.60
CA TYR A 288 -30.85 18.42 -10.58
C TYR A 288 -30.57 19.89 -10.87
N TYR A 289 -31.04 20.40 -12.01
CA TYR A 289 -30.83 21.77 -12.47
C TYR A 289 -29.36 22.22 -12.47
N GLY A 290 -28.48 21.32 -12.90
CA GLY A 290 -27.05 21.56 -12.88
C GLY A 290 -26.25 20.39 -13.41
N ASP A 291 -24.96 20.40 -13.12
CA ASP A 291 -23.99 19.41 -13.58
C ASP A 291 -23.70 18.38 -12.48
N ILE A 292 -23.57 17.10 -12.88
CA ILE A 292 -23.24 16.01 -11.96
C ILE A 292 -21.88 15.42 -12.35
N HIS A 293 -21.02 15.24 -11.35
CA HIS A 293 -19.68 14.67 -11.52
C HIS A 293 -19.49 13.44 -10.63
N SER A 294 -18.83 12.40 -11.17
CA SER A 294 -18.34 11.27 -10.38
C SER A 294 -17.10 10.65 -11.03
N GLY A 295 -16.25 10.02 -10.21
CA GLY A 295 -15.03 9.37 -10.66
C GLY A 295 -15.08 7.85 -10.48
N LEU A 296 -14.37 7.12 -11.36
CA LEU A 296 -14.14 5.68 -11.26
C LEU A 296 -12.68 5.38 -11.53
N VAL A 297 -12.06 4.61 -10.64
CA VAL A 297 -10.71 4.10 -10.82
C VAL A 297 -10.71 2.61 -10.50
N LYS A 298 -10.07 1.80 -11.35
CA LYS A 298 -9.82 0.38 -11.08
C LYS A 298 -8.38 0.21 -10.66
N MET A 299 -8.14 -0.34 -9.50
CA MET A 299 -6.80 -0.60 -9.01
C MET A 299 -6.75 -1.86 -8.16
N GLY A 300 -5.62 -2.53 -8.19
CA GLY A 300 -5.35 -3.68 -7.34
C GLY A 300 -3.86 -3.85 -7.12
N GLY A 301 -3.50 -4.69 -6.16
CA GLY A 301 -2.12 -5.01 -5.86
C GLY A 301 -2.02 -6.22 -4.94
N ARG A 302 -0.82 -6.75 -4.77
CA ARG A 302 -0.51 -7.75 -3.74
C ARG A 302 0.99 -7.95 -3.57
N CYS A 303 1.37 -8.77 -2.61
CA CYS A 303 2.70 -9.35 -2.59
C CYS A 303 2.87 -10.33 -3.77
N ARG A 304 3.91 -10.14 -4.60
CA ARG A 304 4.19 -10.97 -5.78
C ARG A 304 4.53 -12.41 -5.46
N ARG A 305 5.08 -12.64 -4.29
CA ARG A 305 5.56 -13.95 -3.87
C ARG A 305 4.56 -14.64 -2.96
N GLN A 306 4.32 -15.93 -3.21
CA GLN A 306 3.48 -16.76 -2.37
C GLN A 306 4.08 -16.99 -0.97
N ASP A 307 5.43 -16.97 -0.85
CA ASP A 307 6.16 -17.13 0.40
C ASP A 307 6.31 -15.84 1.22
N TRP A 308 5.74 -14.73 0.75
CA TRP A 308 5.76 -13.41 1.38
C TRP A 308 7.16 -12.83 1.62
N LYS A 309 8.21 -13.37 0.98
CA LYS A 309 9.56 -12.81 1.08
C LYS A 309 9.61 -11.43 0.43
N GLY A 310 10.27 -10.50 1.10
CA GLY A 310 10.36 -9.11 0.67
C GLY A 310 9.22 -8.22 1.16
N VAL A 311 8.32 -8.75 2.01
CA VAL A 311 7.34 -7.97 2.79
C VAL A 311 7.44 -8.39 4.25
N GLY A 312 7.32 -7.44 5.17
CA GLY A 312 7.32 -7.68 6.60
C GLY A 312 6.65 -6.54 7.35
N LEU A 313 6.23 -6.82 8.57
CA LEU A 313 5.61 -5.83 9.46
C LEU A 313 6.39 -5.73 10.77
N VAL A 314 6.46 -4.53 11.29
CA VAL A 314 6.75 -4.30 12.70
C VAL A 314 5.44 -3.91 13.38
N VAL A 315 5.02 -4.70 14.36
CA VAL A 315 3.72 -4.57 15.04
C VAL A 315 3.96 -4.21 16.48
N GLN A 316 3.23 -3.22 16.99
CA GLN A 316 3.29 -2.90 18.42
C GLN A 316 2.87 -4.11 19.25
N ALA A 317 3.62 -4.39 20.32
CA ALA A 317 3.30 -5.42 21.28
C ALA A 317 2.73 -4.80 22.57
N SER A 318 1.78 -5.49 23.15
CA SER A 318 1.19 -5.13 24.45
C SER A 318 2.17 -5.40 25.57
#